data_0ad304409c95334fde9f48e83fbcf4e6
#
_entry.id   0ad304409c95334fde9f48e83fbcf4e6
#
_cell.length_a   1.000
_cell.length_b   1.000
_cell.length_c   1.000
_cell.angle_alpha   90.00
_cell.angle_beta   90.00
_cell.angle_gamma   90.00
#
_symmetry.space_group_name_H-M   'P 1'
#
loop_
_entity.id
_entity.type
_entity.pdbx_description
1 polymer ?
#
loop_
_entity_poly.entity_id
_entity_poly.type
_entity_poly.pdbx_seq_one_letter_code
_entity_poly.pdbx_strand_id
1 'polypeptide(L)'
;LHGRSDDVINVSGHRMGTEEIEGAILRDKALNPESPVGNVLVVGAPHREKGLTPIAFITPAPGQTITRDDERRLAELVRNEKGAVAVPGAFITVSQFPETRSGKYMRRMVRALVEGAPLGDVTTLKNPESLEELQRAITAWERKQQLSDDQDIFDRYRYFRIQYNVVAPGKKVATVYVTNPPVNALNERAIDELVIVVEHLSRRDDVVAVVFTGDGTASFVAGADIRQFLDEIHTIEEARVLPANAQLAFGKIEQMGKPCVAAIQGVALGGGMEFALACHMRLAERHARFGQPEIRLRLLPGYGGTQRLPRLLTDRRGPEGMLDALDLILGGRSVEASAALE
;
A
#
# COMPACT_ATOMS: atom_id res chain seq x y z
N LEU A 1 22.21 -33.65 9.32
CA LEU A 1 21.36 -32.48 9.54
C LEU A 1 21.01 -32.37 11.03
N HIS A 2 21.84 -31.69 11.83
CA HIS A 2 21.65 -31.51 13.26
C HIS A 2 21.74 -30.01 13.61
N GLY A 3 20.81 -29.21 13.07
CA GLY A 3 20.53 -27.86 13.55
C GLY A 3 19.40 -27.90 14.58
N ARG A 4 19.45 -27.05 15.61
CA ARG A 4 18.32 -26.81 16.52
C ARG A 4 17.12 -26.33 15.70
N SER A 5 15.89 -26.61 16.15
CA SER A 5 14.66 -26.14 15.48
C SER A 5 14.62 -24.63 15.24
N ASP A 6 15.45 -23.88 15.98
CA ASP A 6 15.57 -22.41 15.94
C ASP A 6 16.42 -21.87 14.78
N ASP A 7 17.19 -22.75 14.11
CA ASP A 7 18.15 -22.39 13.05
C ASP A 7 17.61 -22.68 11.65
N VAL A 8 16.31 -22.99 11.51
CA VAL A 8 15.67 -23.30 10.23
C VAL A 8 14.54 -22.31 9.95
N ILE A 9 14.56 -21.74 8.76
CA ILE A 9 13.51 -20.85 8.26
C ILE A 9 12.80 -21.49 7.07
N ASN A 10 11.51 -21.19 6.89
CA ASN A 10 10.72 -21.62 5.74
C ASN A 10 10.42 -20.42 4.85
N VAL A 11 11.08 -20.38 3.68
CA VAL A 11 10.94 -19.30 2.71
C VAL A 11 10.25 -19.85 1.46
N SER A 12 9.06 -19.39 1.16
CA SER A 12 8.27 -19.83 -0.02
C SER A 12 8.16 -21.36 -0.13
N GLY A 13 7.96 -22.05 1.01
CA GLY A 13 7.87 -23.52 1.05
C GLY A 13 9.22 -24.27 1.11
N HIS A 14 10.34 -23.56 0.98
CA HIS A 14 11.68 -24.16 1.06
C HIS A 14 12.22 -24.03 2.48
N ARG A 15 12.55 -25.18 3.08
CA ARG A 15 13.17 -25.23 4.40
C ARG A 15 14.68 -25.13 4.28
N MET A 16 15.29 -24.11 4.90
CA MET A 16 16.73 -23.86 4.83
C MET A 16 17.32 -23.49 6.18
N GLY A 17 18.57 -23.91 6.42
CA GLY A 17 19.31 -23.53 7.61
C GLY A 17 19.84 -22.09 7.52
N THR A 18 19.66 -21.30 8.58
CA THR A 18 20.23 -19.94 8.63
C THR A 18 21.75 -19.97 8.60
N GLU A 19 22.37 -20.99 9.18
CA GLU A 19 23.83 -21.21 9.17
C GLU A 19 24.39 -21.39 7.74
N GLU A 20 23.60 -21.94 6.83
CA GLU A 20 24.03 -22.11 5.43
C GLU A 20 24.14 -20.78 4.72
N ILE A 21 23.23 -19.85 5.01
CA ILE A 21 23.23 -18.48 4.46
C ILE A 21 24.37 -17.68 5.10
N GLU A 22 24.56 -17.80 6.41
CA GLU A 22 25.67 -17.17 7.14
C GLU A 22 27.00 -17.64 6.60
N GLY A 23 27.18 -18.97 6.38
CA GLY A 23 28.38 -19.55 5.80
C GLY A 23 28.69 -19.02 4.41
N ALA A 24 27.66 -18.83 3.56
CA ALA A 24 27.82 -18.23 2.24
C ALA A 24 28.31 -16.78 2.33
N ILE A 25 27.73 -15.96 3.22
CA ILE A 25 28.15 -14.57 3.43
C ILE A 25 29.58 -14.49 3.98
N LEU A 26 29.93 -15.35 4.96
CA LEU A 26 31.26 -15.38 5.58
C LEU A 26 32.38 -15.82 4.62
N ARG A 27 32.05 -16.53 3.53
CA ARG A 27 33.03 -16.86 2.49
C ARG A 27 33.58 -15.66 1.74
N ASP A 28 32.89 -14.52 1.79
CA ASP A 28 33.41 -13.26 1.24
C ASP A 28 34.80 -12.94 1.79
N LYS A 29 35.07 -13.27 3.07
CA LYS A 29 36.40 -13.10 3.69
C LYS A 29 37.50 -13.94 3.03
N ALA A 30 37.16 -15.14 2.55
CA ALA A 30 38.11 -16.01 1.89
C ALA A 30 38.35 -15.62 0.42
N LEU A 31 37.35 -15.00 -0.21
CA LEU A 31 37.37 -14.58 -1.60
C LEU A 31 37.88 -13.14 -1.79
N ASN A 32 37.66 -12.29 -0.78
CA ASN A 32 38.03 -10.87 -0.78
C ASN A 32 38.83 -10.54 0.49
N PRO A 33 40.16 -10.36 0.40
CA PRO A 33 41.00 -10.01 1.54
C PRO A 33 40.62 -8.70 2.24
N GLU A 34 39.95 -7.81 1.52
CA GLU A 34 39.45 -6.51 2.04
C GLU A 34 37.99 -6.59 2.46
N SER A 35 37.44 -7.79 2.64
CA SER A 35 36.04 -7.96 3.04
C SER A 35 35.74 -7.20 4.32
N PRO A 36 34.71 -6.30 4.29
CA PRO A 36 34.32 -5.55 5.48
C PRO A 36 33.47 -6.38 6.45
N VAL A 37 33.17 -7.64 6.17
CA VAL A 37 32.34 -8.51 6.97
C VAL A 37 33.08 -8.97 8.23
N GLY A 38 32.58 -8.62 9.41
CA GLY A 38 33.05 -9.17 10.70
C GLY A 38 32.39 -10.50 11.05
N ASN A 39 31.19 -10.44 11.58
CA ASN A 39 30.35 -11.60 11.85
C ASN A 39 28.95 -11.43 11.23
N VAL A 40 28.25 -12.54 11.07
CA VAL A 40 26.92 -12.58 10.45
C VAL A 40 25.98 -13.39 11.33
N LEU A 41 24.72 -12.93 11.41
CA LEU A 41 23.64 -13.66 12.07
C LEU A 41 22.38 -13.50 11.20
N VAL A 42 21.80 -14.60 10.76
CA VAL A 42 20.60 -14.61 9.91
C VAL A 42 19.39 -15.07 10.73
N VAL A 43 18.28 -14.35 10.59
CA VAL A 43 16.97 -14.74 11.15
C VAL A 43 15.89 -14.60 10.07
N GLY A 44 14.78 -15.32 10.24
CA GLY A 44 13.61 -15.16 9.41
C GLY A 44 12.77 -13.97 9.88
N ALA A 45 12.41 -13.08 8.99
CA ALA A 45 11.41 -12.02 9.24
C ALA A 45 10.09 -12.36 8.56
N PRO A 46 8.93 -12.03 9.15
CA PRO A 46 7.63 -12.21 8.50
C PRO A 46 7.57 -11.46 7.16
N HIS A 47 7.07 -12.13 6.13
CA HIS A 47 6.90 -11.55 4.80
C HIS A 47 5.53 -11.92 4.24
N ARG A 48 4.79 -10.94 3.69
CA ARG A 48 3.39 -11.10 3.26
C ARG A 48 3.18 -12.23 2.25
N GLU A 49 4.09 -12.39 1.29
CA GLU A 49 3.94 -13.36 0.19
C GLU A 49 4.77 -14.63 0.40
N LYS A 50 5.90 -14.54 1.10
CA LYS A 50 6.88 -15.63 1.22
C LYS A 50 6.78 -16.42 2.53
N GLY A 51 5.87 -16.01 3.43
CA GLY A 51 5.81 -16.49 4.81
C GLY A 51 6.96 -15.92 5.64
N LEU A 52 8.18 -16.32 5.40
CA LEU A 52 9.39 -15.72 5.97
C LEU A 52 10.36 -15.28 4.86
N THR A 53 11.17 -14.25 5.16
CA THR A 53 12.33 -13.86 4.36
C THR A 53 13.56 -13.81 5.25
N PRO A 54 14.75 -14.28 4.79
CA PRO A 54 15.97 -14.17 5.56
C PRO A 54 16.37 -12.69 5.71
N ILE A 55 16.79 -12.29 6.90
CA ILE A 55 17.42 -10.99 7.17
C ILE A 55 18.80 -11.27 7.73
N ALA A 56 19.84 -10.70 7.11
CA ALA A 56 21.21 -10.84 7.54
C ALA A 56 21.63 -9.62 8.37
N PHE A 57 21.94 -9.83 9.64
CA PHE A 57 22.61 -8.86 10.49
C PHE A 57 24.11 -9.05 10.34
N ILE A 58 24.86 -7.97 10.14
CA ILE A 58 26.32 -8.01 9.93
C ILE A 58 26.98 -7.05 10.91
N THR A 59 28.02 -7.55 11.62
CA THR A 59 28.97 -6.67 12.29
C THR A 59 30.14 -6.42 11.35
N PRO A 60 30.56 -5.16 11.11
CA PRO A 60 31.73 -4.89 10.29
C PRO A 60 33.03 -5.40 10.92
N ALA A 61 34.01 -5.67 10.10
CA ALA A 61 35.38 -5.87 10.57
C ALA A 61 35.92 -4.55 11.19
N PRO A 62 36.89 -4.62 12.13
CA PRO A 62 37.39 -3.41 12.80
C PRO A 62 37.87 -2.34 11.82
N GLY A 63 37.34 -1.13 11.97
CA GLY A 63 37.65 0.01 11.11
C GLY A 63 37.01 -0.01 9.72
N GLN A 64 36.18 -1.00 9.41
CA GLN A 64 35.47 -1.13 8.13
C GLN A 64 34.00 -0.71 8.26
N THR A 65 33.36 -0.47 7.10
CA THR A 65 31.93 -0.19 6.98
C THR A 65 31.34 -1.01 5.84
N ILE A 66 30.11 -1.49 6.00
CA ILE A 66 29.40 -2.22 4.94
C ILE A 66 28.77 -1.19 4.00
N THR A 67 29.12 -1.22 2.73
CA THR A 67 28.58 -0.36 1.68
C THR A 67 27.47 -1.06 0.91
N ARG A 68 26.70 -0.31 0.09
CA ARG A 68 25.70 -0.90 -0.81
C ARG A 68 26.28 -1.84 -1.86
N ASP A 69 27.52 -1.60 -2.28
CA ASP A 69 28.19 -2.47 -3.25
C ASP A 69 28.62 -3.78 -2.59
N ASP A 70 28.99 -3.73 -1.30
CA ASP A 70 29.21 -4.92 -0.49
C ASP A 70 27.91 -5.74 -0.34
N GLU A 71 26.80 -5.09 -0.01
CA GLU A 71 25.49 -5.76 0.10
C GLU A 71 25.12 -6.48 -1.22
N ARG A 72 25.34 -5.86 -2.37
CA ARG A 72 25.08 -6.46 -3.70
C ARG A 72 25.98 -7.67 -3.93
N ARG A 73 27.28 -7.54 -3.65
CA ARG A 73 28.26 -8.63 -3.79
C ARG A 73 27.89 -9.82 -2.90
N LEU A 74 27.53 -9.56 -1.64
CA LEU A 74 27.11 -10.60 -0.69
C LEU A 74 25.81 -11.28 -1.13
N ALA A 75 24.84 -10.52 -1.65
CA ALA A 75 23.61 -11.07 -2.21
C ALA A 75 23.85 -11.98 -3.42
N GLU A 76 24.78 -11.60 -4.32
CA GLU A 76 25.18 -12.42 -5.45
C GLU A 76 25.90 -13.70 -5.00
N LEU A 77 26.77 -13.62 -4.00
CA LEU A 77 27.45 -14.76 -3.44
C LEU A 77 26.46 -15.78 -2.87
N VAL A 78 25.48 -15.32 -2.07
CA VAL A 78 24.42 -16.19 -1.54
C VAL A 78 23.56 -16.77 -2.68
N ARG A 79 23.23 -15.97 -3.69
CA ARG A 79 22.45 -16.43 -4.85
C ARG A 79 23.15 -17.56 -5.60
N ASN A 80 24.45 -17.42 -5.84
CA ASN A 80 25.23 -18.39 -6.59
C ASN A 80 25.42 -19.70 -5.81
N GLU A 81 25.52 -19.63 -4.49
CA GLU A 81 25.78 -20.82 -3.66
C GLU A 81 24.51 -21.52 -3.16
N LYS A 82 23.47 -20.76 -2.87
CA LYS A 82 22.25 -21.27 -2.17
C LYS A 82 20.95 -21.03 -2.94
N GLY A 83 21.05 -20.35 -4.09
CA GLY A 83 19.89 -20.01 -4.92
C GLY A 83 19.20 -18.72 -4.52
N ALA A 84 18.31 -18.24 -5.40
CA ALA A 84 17.64 -16.95 -5.26
C ALA A 84 16.74 -16.85 -4.01
N VAL A 85 16.19 -17.97 -3.55
CA VAL A 85 15.29 -18.03 -2.38
C VAL A 85 16.04 -17.76 -1.07
N ALA A 86 17.35 -18.08 -1.02
CA ALA A 86 18.20 -17.89 0.15
C ALA A 86 18.74 -16.46 0.29
N VAL A 87 18.63 -15.64 -0.74
CA VAL A 87 19.16 -14.27 -0.72
C VAL A 87 18.43 -13.45 0.35
N PRO A 88 19.17 -12.84 1.30
CA PRO A 88 18.58 -11.99 2.32
C PRO A 88 17.77 -10.85 1.70
N GLY A 89 16.56 -10.62 2.22
CA GLY A 89 15.72 -9.47 1.87
C GLY A 89 16.29 -8.15 2.38
N ALA A 90 17.18 -8.20 3.37
CA ALA A 90 17.95 -7.06 3.86
C ALA A 90 19.27 -7.48 4.48
N PHE A 91 20.24 -6.56 4.42
CA PHE A 91 21.48 -6.57 5.19
C PHE A 91 21.42 -5.41 6.19
N ILE A 92 21.49 -5.71 7.49
CA ILE A 92 21.40 -4.73 8.57
C ILE A 92 22.72 -4.71 9.31
N THR A 93 23.40 -3.58 9.29
CA THR A 93 24.68 -3.39 9.97
C THR A 93 24.45 -2.99 11.43
N VAL A 94 25.12 -3.69 12.36
CA VAL A 94 25.13 -3.41 13.80
C VAL A 94 26.55 -3.52 14.32
N SER A 95 26.89 -2.87 15.43
CA SER A 95 28.25 -2.90 15.98
C SER A 95 28.55 -4.22 16.70
N GLN A 96 27.54 -4.85 17.30
CA GLN A 96 27.69 -6.09 18.05
C GLN A 96 26.37 -6.89 18.11
N PHE A 97 26.51 -8.21 18.30
CA PHE A 97 25.36 -9.08 18.56
C PHE A 97 25.15 -9.30 20.07
N PRO A 98 23.89 -9.55 20.51
CA PRO A 98 23.66 -9.97 21.89
C PRO A 98 24.35 -11.30 22.16
N GLU A 99 25.20 -11.33 23.18
CA GLU A 99 26.00 -12.50 23.54
C GLU A 99 25.87 -12.87 25.01
N THR A 100 26.02 -14.15 25.30
CA THR A 100 26.13 -14.65 26.67
C THR A 100 27.47 -14.29 27.26
N ARG A 101 27.65 -14.41 28.59
CA ARG A 101 28.94 -14.25 29.25
C ARG A 101 30.02 -15.21 28.73
N SER A 102 29.64 -16.33 28.13
CA SER A 102 30.57 -17.29 27.46
C SER A 102 30.87 -16.95 26.00
N GLY A 103 30.39 -15.80 25.47
CA GLY A 103 30.66 -15.35 24.10
C GLY A 103 29.77 -15.99 23.02
N LYS A 104 28.68 -16.66 23.40
CA LYS A 104 27.77 -17.28 22.45
C LYS A 104 26.67 -16.28 22.04
N TYR A 105 26.45 -16.06 20.75
CA TYR A 105 25.39 -15.19 20.24
C TYR A 105 24.01 -15.70 20.57
N MET A 106 23.13 -14.79 20.97
CA MET A 106 21.75 -15.07 21.40
C MET A 106 20.76 -14.84 20.26
N ARG A 107 20.82 -15.69 19.22
CA ARG A 107 19.95 -15.61 18.01
C ARG A 107 18.47 -15.46 18.36
N ARG A 108 17.99 -16.15 19.41
CA ARG A 108 16.61 -16.07 19.85
C ARG A 108 16.16 -14.64 20.17
N MET A 109 17.06 -13.80 20.70
CA MET A 109 16.74 -12.40 21.02
C MET A 109 16.63 -11.54 19.77
N VAL A 110 17.52 -11.76 18.81
CA VAL A 110 17.44 -11.06 17.51
C VAL A 110 16.15 -11.44 16.78
N ARG A 111 15.77 -12.72 16.80
CA ARG A 111 14.49 -13.17 16.25
C ARG A 111 13.30 -12.53 16.96
N ALA A 112 13.29 -12.53 18.29
CA ALA A 112 12.21 -11.92 19.09
C ALA A 112 12.03 -10.42 18.77
N LEU A 113 13.13 -9.68 18.59
CA LEU A 113 13.09 -8.28 18.17
C LEU A 113 12.47 -8.10 16.78
N VAL A 114 12.85 -8.95 15.80
CA VAL A 114 12.31 -8.91 14.43
C VAL A 114 10.83 -9.30 14.37
N GLU A 115 10.39 -10.22 15.23
CA GLU A 115 8.99 -10.68 15.32
C GLU A 115 8.12 -9.80 16.22
N GLY A 116 8.71 -8.82 16.93
CA GLY A 116 7.99 -8.02 17.92
C GLY A 116 7.54 -8.84 19.15
N ALA A 117 8.19 -9.98 19.40
CA ALA A 117 7.88 -10.90 20.49
C ALA A 117 8.64 -10.55 21.79
N PRO A 118 8.18 -11.00 22.97
CA PRO A 118 8.89 -10.80 24.22
C PRO A 118 10.30 -11.44 24.18
N LEU A 119 11.31 -10.71 24.67
CA LEU A 119 12.71 -11.15 24.66
C LEU A 119 13.00 -12.39 25.54
N GLY A 120 12.12 -12.67 26.49
CA GLY A 120 12.29 -13.73 27.47
C GLY A 120 13.40 -13.40 28.50
N ASP A 121 14.10 -14.44 29.00
CA ASP A 121 15.15 -14.27 30.01
C ASP A 121 16.39 -13.59 29.42
N VAL A 122 16.72 -12.41 29.95
CA VAL A 122 17.88 -11.57 29.58
C VAL A 122 19.02 -11.62 30.61
N THR A 123 18.89 -12.38 31.70
CA THR A 123 19.84 -12.37 32.83
C THR A 123 21.25 -12.88 32.46
N THR A 124 21.35 -13.68 31.40
CA THR A 124 22.61 -14.23 30.90
C THR A 124 23.30 -13.34 29.88
N LEU A 125 22.68 -12.22 29.51
CA LEU A 125 23.19 -11.29 28.50
C LEU A 125 24.39 -10.52 29.06
N LYS A 126 25.48 -10.48 28.29
CA LYS A 126 26.71 -9.78 28.63
C LYS A 126 26.68 -8.30 28.25
N ASN A 127 26.04 -7.99 27.10
CA ASN A 127 26.03 -6.67 26.46
C ASN A 127 24.60 -6.20 26.17
N PRO A 128 23.83 -5.75 27.20
CA PRO A 128 22.42 -5.35 27.03
C PRO A 128 22.24 -4.17 26.04
N GLU A 129 23.23 -3.31 25.88
CA GLU A 129 23.22 -2.21 24.93
C GLU A 129 23.06 -2.66 23.45
N SER A 130 23.48 -3.89 23.13
CA SER A 130 23.29 -4.48 21.81
C SER A 130 21.80 -4.62 21.43
N LEU A 131 20.91 -4.85 22.40
CA LEU A 131 19.47 -4.95 22.15
C LEU A 131 18.87 -3.61 21.72
N GLU A 132 19.30 -2.51 22.35
CA GLU A 132 18.84 -1.18 22.00
C GLU A 132 19.31 -0.78 20.60
N GLU A 133 20.55 -1.12 20.26
CA GLU A 133 21.09 -0.88 18.92
C GLU A 133 20.32 -1.69 17.87
N LEU A 134 20.12 -3.00 18.10
CA LEU A 134 19.34 -3.87 17.22
C LEU A 134 17.92 -3.37 17.04
N GLN A 135 17.23 -2.97 18.11
CA GLN A 135 15.88 -2.43 18.02
C GLN A 135 15.82 -1.17 17.16
N ARG A 136 16.79 -0.25 17.33
CA ARG A 136 16.88 0.95 16.48
C ARG A 136 17.15 0.60 15.02
N ALA A 137 18.05 -0.35 14.76
CA ALA A 137 18.39 -0.77 13.40
C ALA A 137 17.21 -1.48 12.71
N ILE A 138 16.48 -2.34 13.43
CA ILE A 138 15.27 -3.01 12.93
C ILE A 138 14.17 -1.98 12.65
N THR A 139 13.91 -1.06 13.57
CA THR A 139 12.90 0.00 13.36
C THR A 139 13.24 0.89 12.18
N ALA A 140 14.53 1.23 11.97
CA ALA A 140 14.98 1.99 10.81
C ALA A 140 14.81 1.20 9.49
N TRP A 141 15.07 -0.10 9.52
CA TRP A 141 14.84 -0.99 8.37
C TRP A 141 13.35 -1.11 8.06
N GLU A 142 12.49 -1.38 9.03
CA GLU A 142 11.03 -1.46 8.87
C GLU A 142 10.47 -0.17 8.29
N ARG A 143 10.92 0.98 8.79
CA ARG A 143 10.54 2.29 8.27
C ARG A 143 10.97 2.48 6.81
N LYS A 144 12.17 2.02 6.46
CA LYS A 144 12.68 2.07 5.09
C LYS A 144 11.89 1.13 4.16
N GLN A 145 11.51 -0.07 4.63
CA GLN A 145 10.64 -0.98 3.89
C GLN A 145 9.26 -0.35 3.66
N GLN A 146 8.67 0.23 4.69
CA GLN A 146 7.39 0.95 4.54
C GLN A 146 7.48 2.10 3.53
N LEU A 147 8.58 2.87 3.55
CA LEU A 147 8.81 3.93 2.57
C LEU A 147 9.03 3.39 1.16
N SER A 148 9.72 2.25 1.01
CA SER A 148 9.92 1.57 -0.27
C SER A 148 8.61 0.99 -0.81
N ASP A 149 7.84 0.31 0.03
CA ASP A 149 6.51 -0.19 -0.33
C ASP A 149 5.55 0.95 -0.70
N ASP A 150 5.64 2.08 0.01
CA ASP A 150 4.87 3.28 -0.30
C ASP A 150 5.36 3.93 -1.62
N GLN A 151 6.66 3.88 -1.93
CA GLN A 151 7.25 4.46 -3.14
C GLN A 151 7.06 3.59 -4.39
N ASP A 152 7.12 2.27 -4.26
CA ASP A 152 6.78 1.32 -5.34
C ASP A 152 5.30 1.45 -5.79
N ILE A 153 4.43 1.91 -4.90
CA ILE A 153 3.02 2.19 -5.19
C ILE A 153 2.88 3.49 -5.99
N PHE A 154 3.72 4.52 -5.75
CA PHE A 154 3.70 5.78 -6.49
C PHE A 154 4.04 5.60 -7.97
N ASP A 155 4.99 4.73 -8.29
CA ASP A 155 5.43 4.46 -9.67
C ASP A 155 4.53 3.43 -10.39
N ARG A 156 3.62 2.78 -9.67
CA ARG A 156 2.81 1.65 -10.17
C ARG A 156 1.50 2.08 -10.82
N TYR A 157 0.93 3.21 -10.41
CA TYR A 157 -0.37 3.68 -10.87
C TYR A 157 -0.24 4.88 -11.81
N ARG A 158 -0.94 4.80 -12.94
CA ARG A 158 -0.95 5.87 -13.94
C ARG A 158 -2.02 6.93 -13.65
N TYR A 159 -3.18 6.47 -13.15
CA TYR A 159 -4.36 7.30 -12.95
C TYR A 159 -4.61 7.66 -11.49
N PHE A 160 -3.84 7.11 -10.57
CA PHE A 160 -3.97 7.38 -9.14
C PHE A 160 -2.61 7.60 -8.50
N ARG A 161 -2.54 8.58 -7.66
CA ARG A 161 -1.40 8.84 -6.78
C ARG A 161 -1.85 8.73 -5.34
N ILE A 162 -1.16 7.93 -4.53
CA ILE A 162 -1.49 7.73 -3.12
C ILE A 162 -0.47 8.44 -2.26
N GLN A 163 -0.94 9.24 -1.31
CA GLN A 163 -0.13 9.88 -0.30
C GLN A 163 -0.57 9.40 1.08
N TYR A 164 0.38 8.96 1.89
CA TYR A 164 0.10 8.53 3.25
C TYR A 164 0.47 9.61 4.26
N ASN A 165 -0.49 9.97 5.12
CA ASN A 165 -0.31 10.94 6.19
C ASN A 165 -0.40 10.21 7.54
N VAL A 166 0.68 10.25 8.32
CA VAL A 166 0.72 9.63 9.66
C VAL A 166 -0.14 10.49 10.61
N VAL A 167 -1.14 9.88 11.22
CA VAL A 167 -2.07 10.54 12.15
C VAL A 167 -1.87 10.08 13.59
N ALA A 168 -1.27 8.91 13.80
CA ALA A 168 -0.84 8.38 15.09
C ALA A 168 0.25 7.31 14.86
N PRO A 169 0.98 6.87 15.90
CA PRO A 169 1.93 5.78 15.78
C PRO A 169 1.29 4.54 15.14
N GLY A 170 1.84 4.06 14.02
CA GLY A 170 1.32 2.92 13.25
C GLY A 170 -0.02 3.15 12.55
N LYS A 171 -0.55 4.39 12.49
CA LYS A 171 -1.83 4.73 11.83
C LYS A 171 -1.67 5.83 10.82
N LYS A 172 -2.19 5.61 9.62
CA LYS A 172 -2.11 6.52 8.48
C LYS A 172 -3.50 6.79 7.90
N VAL A 173 -3.67 7.97 7.31
CA VAL A 173 -4.75 8.27 6.38
C VAL A 173 -4.15 8.26 4.98
N ALA A 174 -4.76 7.49 4.07
CA ALA A 174 -4.37 7.48 2.66
C ALA A 174 -5.18 8.54 1.91
N THR A 175 -4.48 9.48 1.27
CA THR A 175 -5.09 10.41 0.31
C THR A 175 -4.81 9.90 -1.10
N VAL A 176 -5.87 9.58 -1.83
CA VAL A 176 -5.84 9.06 -3.20
C VAL A 176 -6.23 10.18 -4.14
N TYR A 177 -5.29 10.62 -4.95
CA TYR A 177 -5.51 11.64 -5.98
C TYR A 177 -5.85 10.97 -7.30
N VAL A 178 -6.93 11.36 -7.93
CA VAL A 178 -7.26 10.99 -9.32
C VAL A 178 -6.43 11.89 -10.24
N THR A 179 -5.56 11.31 -11.06
CA THR A 179 -4.56 12.01 -11.87
C THR A 179 -4.75 11.73 -13.36
N ASN A 180 -5.84 12.20 -13.93
CA ASN A 180 -6.11 12.08 -15.37
C ASN A 180 -6.45 13.46 -15.97
N PRO A 181 -5.43 14.31 -16.21
CA PRO A 181 -5.66 15.65 -16.73
C PRO A 181 -6.31 15.64 -18.11
N PRO A 182 -7.07 16.69 -18.48
CA PRO A 182 -7.19 17.96 -17.74
C PRO A 182 -8.28 17.97 -16.66
N VAL A 183 -9.18 17.00 -16.63
CA VAL A 183 -10.42 17.05 -15.81
C VAL A 183 -10.65 15.79 -14.96
N ASN A 184 -9.63 14.95 -14.82
CA ASN A 184 -9.67 13.71 -14.04
C ASN A 184 -10.80 12.75 -14.47
N ALA A 185 -11.08 12.66 -15.77
CA ALA A 185 -12.11 11.76 -16.30
C ALA A 185 -11.73 10.29 -16.11
N LEU A 186 -12.72 9.43 -15.83
CA LEU A 186 -12.53 8.00 -15.65
C LEU A 186 -12.65 7.27 -16.98
N ASN A 187 -11.56 6.67 -17.44
CA ASN A 187 -11.56 5.70 -18.53
C ASN A 187 -11.55 4.26 -17.97
N GLU A 188 -11.67 3.25 -18.83
CA GLU A 188 -11.69 1.84 -18.43
C GLU A 188 -10.46 1.48 -17.60
N ARG A 189 -9.26 1.87 -18.02
CA ARG A 189 -8.00 1.58 -17.31
C ARG A 189 -7.95 2.26 -15.93
N ALA A 190 -8.52 3.47 -15.82
CA ALA A 190 -8.63 4.14 -14.52
C ALA A 190 -9.60 3.40 -13.58
N ILE A 191 -10.68 2.83 -14.11
CA ILE A 191 -11.61 2.00 -13.33
C ILE A 191 -10.94 0.70 -12.86
N ASP A 192 -10.22 0.00 -13.74
CA ASP A 192 -9.49 -1.21 -13.40
C ASP A 192 -8.41 -0.93 -12.33
N GLU A 193 -7.68 0.15 -12.51
CA GLU A 193 -6.67 0.60 -11.55
C GLU A 193 -7.29 0.99 -10.20
N LEU A 194 -8.48 1.62 -10.19
CA LEU A 194 -9.24 1.94 -8.97
C LEU A 194 -9.59 0.68 -8.18
N VAL A 195 -10.00 -0.41 -8.84
CA VAL A 195 -10.25 -1.70 -8.17
C VAL A 195 -9.02 -2.15 -7.39
N ILE A 196 -7.84 -2.10 -8.04
CA ILE A 196 -6.58 -2.52 -7.43
C ILE A 196 -6.22 -1.61 -6.25
N VAL A 197 -6.35 -0.28 -6.41
CA VAL A 197 -6.09 0.72 -5.35
C VAL A 197 -7.00 0.47 -4.13
N VAL A 198 -8.28 0.29 -4.36
CA VAL A 198 -9.27 0.05 -3.28
C VAL A 198 -8.98 -1.25 -2.55
N GLU A 199 -8.68 -2.34 -3.27
CA GLU A 199 -8.30 -3.62 -2.67
C GLU A 199 -7.00 -3.53 -1.88
N HIS A 200 -6.00 -2.83 -2.40
CA HIS A 200 -4.74 -2.60 -1.69
C HIS A 200 -5.00 -1.88 -0.37
N LEU A 201 -5.71 -0.76 -0.40
CA LEU A 201 -5.98 0.05 0.79
C LEU A 201 -6.89 -0.67 1.81
N SER A 202 -7.84 -1.50 1.34
CA SER A 202 -8.71 -2.26 2.22
C SER A 202 -7.96 -3.28 3.10
N ARG A 203 -6.88 -3.86 2.56
CA ARG A 203 -6.06 -4.89 3.23
C ARG A 203 -4.99 -4.31 4.17
N ARG A 204 -4.74 -3.00 4.15
CA ARG A 204 -3.71 -2.35 4.97
C ARG A 204 -4.23 -2.02 6.36
N ASP A 205 -3.76 -2.71 7.38
CA ASP A 205 -4.16 -2.48 8.79
C ASP A 205 -3.66 -1.15 9.35
N ASP A 206 -2.57 -0.61 8.79
CA ASP A 206 -2.03 0.70 9.17
C ASP A 206 -2.80 1.88 8.56
N VAL A 207 -3.64 1.66 7.53
CA VAL A 207 -4.52 2.68 6.95
C VAL A 207 -5.86 2.66 7.67
N VAL A 208 -6.19 3.74 8.38
CA VAL A 208 -7.41 3.85 9.18
C VAL A 208 -8.55 4.61 8.48
N ALA A 209 -8.24 5.38 7.46
CA ALA A 209 -9.22 6.07 6.61
C ALA A 209 -8.63 6.37 5.23
N VAL A 210 -9.51 6.55 4.24
CA VAL A 210 -9.14 6.89 2.87
C VAL A 210 -9.84 8.18 2.44
N VAL A 211 -9.08 9.09 1.87
CA VAL A 211 -9.61 10.33 1.27
C VAL A 211 -9.37 10.26 -0.24
N PHE A 212 -10.44 10.35 -1.03
CA PHE A 212 -10.36 10.47 -2.48
C PHE A 212 -10.51 11.93 -2.87
N THR A 213 -9.64 12.41 -3.77
CA THR A 213 -9.68 13.78 -4.30
C THR A 213 -9.15 13.82 -5.73
N GLY A 214 -9.42 14.88 -6.47
CA GLY A 214 -8.80 15.09 -7.79
C GLY A 214 -7.41 15.72 -7.65
N ASP A 215 -6.53 15.47 -8.59
CA ASP A 215 -5.28 16.20 -8.69
C ASP A 215 -5.53 17.56 -9.36
N GLY A 216 -4.94 18.63 -8.80
CA GLY A 216 -5.23 20.02 -9.21
C GLY A 216 -6.48 20.61 -8.55
N THR A 217 -6.97 21.74 -9.08
CA THR A 217 -8.08 22.51 -8.49
C THR A 217 -9.35 22.54 -9.34
N ALA A 218 -9.27 22.06 -10.59
CA ALA A 218 -10.33 22.21 -11.57
C ALA A 218 -11.49 21.21 -11.37
N SER A 219 -11.18 20.00 -10.97
CA SER A 219 -12.17 18.93 -10.82
C SER A 219 -11.75 17.89 -9.80
N PHE A 220 -12.72 17.38 -9.06
CA PHE A 220 -12.63 16.10 -8.41
C PHE A 220 -12.53 15.00 -9.49
N VAL A 221 -13.63 14.80 -10.21
CA VAL A 221 -13.75 13.92 -11.39
C VAL A 221 -14.87 14.47 -12.28
N ALA A 222 -14.58 14.80 -13.52
CA ALA A 222 -15.58 15.39 -14.43
C ALA A 222 -16.43 14.37 -15.21
N GLY A 223 -16.43 13.12 -14.80
CA GLY A 223 -17.22 12.04 -15.40
C GLY A 223 -16.41 10.94 -16.03
N ALA A 224 -17.08 10.10 -16.83
CA ALA A 224 -16.42 9.11 -17.68
C ALA A 224 -15.76 9.79 -18.88
N ASP A 225 -14.68 9.17 -19.41
CA ASP A 225 -14.08 9.67 -20.65
C ASP A 225 -14.94 9.28 -21.86
N ILE A 226 -15.73 10.26 -22.30
CA ILE A 226 -16.71 10.08 -23.40
C ILE A 226 -16.02 9.70 -24.72
N ARG A 227 -14.77 10.12 -24.94
CA ARG A 227 -14.03 9.81 -26.18
C ARG A 227 -13.83 8.30 -26.30
N GLN A 228 -13.56 7.62 -25.21
CA GLN A 228 -13.42 6.17 -25.18
C GLN A 228 -14.71 5.46 -25.61
N PHE A 229 -15.89 5.98 -25.23
CA PHE A 229 -17.17 5.39 -25.67
C PHE A 229 -17.33 5.37 -27.18
N LEU A 230 -16.81 6.37 -27.88
CA LEU A 230 -16.93 6.48 -29.33
C LEU A 230 -15.91 5.58 -30.08
N ASP A 231 -14.75 5.39 -29.45
CA ASP A 231 -13.61 4.72 -30.11
C ASP A 231 -13.52 3.22 -29.78
N GLU A 232 -14.02 2.78 -28.64
CA GLU A 232 -13.79 1.41 -28.12
C GLU A 232 -15.08 0.59 -27.93
N ILE A 233 -16.29 1.20 -27.99
CA ILE A 233 -17.55 0.47 -27.76
C ILE A 233 -18.27 0.28 -29.10
N HIS A 234 -18.25 -0.94 -29.62
CA HIS A 234 -18.88 -1.32 -30.88
C HIS A 234 -20.01 -2.32 -30.71
N THR A 235 -20.10 -2.99 -29.54
CA THR A 235 -21.12 -4.01 -29.26
C THR A 235 -21.85 -3.71 -27.94
N ILE A 236 -23.04 -4.30 -27.79
CA ILE A 236 -23.84 -4.19 -26.56
C ILE A 236 -23.08 -4.83 -25.38
N GLU A 237 -22.36 -5.90 -25.62
CA GLU A 237 -21.57 -6.61 -24.61
C GLU A 237 -20.46 -5.72 -24.07
N GLU A 238 -19.70 -5.05 -24.95
CA GLU A 238 -18.66 -4.07 -24.57
C GLU A 238 -19.27 -2.90 -23.80
N ALA A 239 -20.42 -2.41 -24.23
CA ALA A 239 -21.14 -1.33 -23.53
C ALA A 239 -21.57 -1.69 -22.11
N ARG A 240 -21.68 -2.98 -21.76
CA ARG A 240 -22.03 -3.46 -20.41
C ARG A 240 -20.83 -3.60 -19.48
N VAL A 241 -19.63 -3.84 -20.04
CA VAL A 241 -18.42 -4.15 -19.24
C VAL A 241 -17.98 -2.96 -18.42
N LEU A 242 -17.82 -1.81 -19.02
CA LEU A 242 -17.33 -0.61 -18.34
C LEU A 242 -18.22 -0.17 -17.15
N PRO A 243 -19.58 -0.07 -17.34
CA PRO A 243 -20.45 0.23 -16.19
C PRO A 243 -20.39 -0.84 -15.10
N ALA A 244 -20.30 -2.13 -15.45
CA ALA A 244 -20.22 -3.20 -14.47
C ALA A 244 -18.92 -3.12 -13.64
N ASN A 245 -17.78 -2.88 -14.28
CA ASN A 245 -16.49 -2.69 -13.60
C ASN A 245 -16.49 -1.46 -12.69
N ALA A 246 -17.08 -0.35 -13.15
CA ALA A 246 -17.21 0.85 -12.33
C ALA A 246 -18.13 0.63 -11.12
N GLN A 247 -19.27 -0.06 -11.30
CA GLN A 247 -20.16 -0.42 -10.19
C GLN A 247 -19.45 -1.34 -9.19
N LEU A 248 -18.63 -2.28 -9.66
CA LEU A 248 -17.81 -3.15 -8.81
C LEU A 248 -16.80 -2.32 -7.99
N ALA A 249 -16.06 -1.41 -8.63
CA ALA A 249 -15.08 -0.56 -7.97
C ALA A 249 -15.74 0.32 -6.89
N PHE A 250 -16.86 0.95 -7.23
CA PHE A 250 -17.60 1.82 -6.33
C PHE A 250 -18.29 1.03 -5.20
N GLY A 251 -18.78 -0.18 -5.49
CA GLY A 251 -19.30 -1.09 -4.46
C GLY A 251 -18.23 -1.51 -3.44
N LYS A 252 -16.99 -1.71 -3.89
CA LYS A 252 -15.85 -1.99 -2.99
C LYS A 252 -15.51 -0.79 -2.09
N ILE A 253 -15.66 0.44 -2.56
CA ILE A 253 -15.49 1.66 -1.75
C ILE A 253 -16.59 1.74 -0.68
N GLU A 254 -17.83 1.54 -1.08
CA GLU A 254 -19.01 1.55 -0.20
C GLU A 254 -18.94 0.48 0.89
N GLN A 255 -18.35 -0.69 0.58
CA GLN A 255 -18.18 -1.81 1.50
C GLN A 255 -16.82 -1.82 2.21
N MET A 256 -15.97 -0.82 1.99
CA MET A 256 -14.66 -0.76 2.63
C MET A 256 -14.84 -0.64 4.15
N GLY A 257 -14.26 -1.54 4.92
CA GLY A 257 -14.32 -1.53 6.40
C GLY A 257 -13.62 -0.35 7.07
N LYS A 258 -13.35 0.72 6.33
CA LYS A 258 -12.67 1.96 6.77
C LYS A 258 -13.42 3.17 6.24
N PRO A 259 -13.48 4.29 6.98
CA PRO A 259 -14.06 5.53 6.47
C PRO A 259 -13.44 5.96 5.15
N CYS A 260 -14.28 6.17 4.13
CA CYS A 260 -13.91 6.72 2.83
C CYS A 260 -14.55 8.10 2.68
N VAL A 261 -13.76 9.12 2.40
CA VAL A 261 -14.20 10.51 2.25
C VAL A 261 -13.91 10.98 0.84
N ALA A 262 -14.90 11.51 0.13
CA ALA A 262 -14.66 12.28 -1.08
C ALA A 262 -14.41 13.74 -0.69
N ALA A 263 -13.19 14.23 -0.95
CA ALA A 263 -12.83 15.64 -0.82
C ALA A 263 -12.92 16.30 -2.20
N ILE A 264 -13.96 17.10 -2.40
CA ILE A 264 -14.42 17.54 -3.72
C ILE A 264 -14.08 19.01 -3.93
N GLN A 265 -13.18 19.27 -4.86
CA GLN A 265 -12.90 20.60 -5.42
C GLN A 265 -13.43 20.67 -6.85
N GLY A 266 -13.80 21.88 -7.29
CA GLY A 266 -14.27 22.15 -8.65
C GLY A 266 -15.51 21.34 -9.00
N VAL A 267 -15.43 20.38 -9.93
CA VAL A 267 -16.60 19.65 -10.41
C VAL A 267 -16.56 18.15 -10.10
N ALA A 268 -17.72 17.60 -9.74
CA ALA A 268 -18.01 16.18 -9.64
C ALA A 268 -19.25 15.88 -10.49
N LEU A 269 -19.07 15.46 -11.74
CA LEU A 269 -20.16 15.29 -12.70
C LEU A 269 -20.23 13.86 -13.20
N GLY A 270 -21.45 13.36 -13.47
CA GLY A 270 -21.66 12.01 -13.99
C GLY A 270 -20.98 10.94 -13.15
N GLY A 271 -20.11 10.14 -13.76
CA GLY A 271 -19.30 9.13 -13.06
C GLY A 271 -18.49 9.68 -11.89
N GLY A 272 -18.11 10.97 -11.90
CA GLY A 272 -17.45 11.62 -10.78
C GLY A 272 -18.40 11.88 -9.59
N MET A 273 -19.65 12.25 -9.85
CA MET A 273 -20.67 12.33 -8.82
C MET A 273 -20.99 10.93 -8.27
N GLU A 274 -21.07 9.92 -9.14
CA GLU A 274 -21.32 8.54 -8.76
C GLU A 274 -20.19 7.98 -7.87
N PHE A 275 -18.94 8.35 -8.17
CA PHE A 275 -17.78 8.05 -7.32
C PHE A 275 -17.93 8.71 -5.93
N ALA A 276 -18.25 10.00 -5.89
CA ALA A 276 -18.46 10.72 -4.63
C ALA A 276 -19.60 10.11 -3.81
N LEU A 277 -20.67 9.66 -4.45
CA LEU A 277 -21.81 9.00 -3.81
C LEU A 277 -21.44 7.62 -3.23
N ALA A 278 -20.45 6.93 -3.78
CA ALA A 278 -19.95 5.66 -3.26
C ALA A 278 -19.09 5.83 -1.99
N CYS A 279 -18.56 7.02 -1.73
CA CYS A 279 -17.84 7.30 -0.50
C CYS A 279 -18.83 7.45 0.69
N HIS A 280 -18.35 7.09 1.90
CA HIS A 280 -19.16 7.21 3.13
C HIS A 280 -19.49 8.67 3.48
N MET A 281 -18.54 9.58 3.24
CA MET A 281 -18.67 11.01 3.52
C MET A 281 -18.22 11.84 2.31
N ARG A 282 -18.80 13.02 2.17
CA ARG A 282 -18.47 14.01 1.14
C ARG A 282 -18.17 15.33 1.81
N LEU A 283 -16.98 15.89 1.52
CA LEU A 283 -16.58 17.24 1.85
C LEU A 283 -16.42 18.00 0.54
N ALA A 284 -17.02 19.16 0.42
CA ALA A 284 -16.97 19.92 -0.81
C ALA A 284 -16.48 21.34 -0.57
N GLU A 285 -15.70 21.83 -1.51
CA GLU A 285 -15.40 23.25 -1.62
C GLU A 285 -16.70 24.05 -1.88
N ARG A 286 -16.77 25.28 -1.37
CA ARG A 286 -17.99 26.09 -1.46
C ARG A 286 -18.55 26.23 -2.87
N HIS A 287 -17.67 26.32 -3.87
CA HIS A 287 -18.03 26.49 -5.28
C HIS A 287 -17.98 25.18 -6.08
N ALA A 288 -17.84 24.06 -5.41
CA ALA A 288 -17.91 22.76 -6.07
C ALA A 288 -19.30 22.56 -6.70
N ARG A 289 -19.32 21.87 -7.84
CA ARG A 289 -20.55 21.62 -8.60
C ARG A 289 -20.77 20.13 -8.78
N PHE A 290 -22.02 19.73 -8.62
CA PHE A 290 -22.48 18.34 -8.70
C PHE A 290 -23.53 18.19 -9.78
N GLY A 291 -23.60 17.07 -10.46
CA GLY A 291 -24.66 16.79 -11.41
C GLY A 291 -24.54 15.45 -12.09
N GLN A 292 -25.67 15.04 -12.70
CA GLN A 292 -25.77 13.84 -13.53
C GLN A 292 -26.15 14.28 -14.97
N PRO A 293 -25.19 14.75 -15.79
CA PRO A 293 -25.46 15.33 -17.10
C PRO A 293 -25.64 14.30 -18.22
N GLU A 294 -25.64 13.01 -17.91
CA GLU A 294 -25.65 11.91 -18.88
C GLU A 294 -26.80 11.98 -19.87
N ILE A 295 -27.97 12.44 -19.43
CA ILE A 295 -29.14 12.58 -20.31
C ILE A 295 -28.89 13.53 -21.49
N ARG A 296 -28.01 14.53 -21.32
CA ARG A 296 -27.62 15.45 -22.41
C ARG A 296 -26.86 14.73 -23.53
N LEU A 297 -26.30 13.57 -23.21
CA LEU A 297 -25.61 12.66 -24.13
C LEU A 297 -26.52 11.49 -24.55
N ARG A 298 -27.81 11.51 -24.16
CA ARG A 298 -28.78 10.42 -24.35
C ARG A 298 -28.36 9.12 -23.64
N LEU A 299 -27.68 9.26 -22.53
CA LEU A 299 -27.26 8.17 -21.64
C LEU A 299 -27.98 8.29 -20.31
N LEU A 300 -27.88 7.23 -19.51
CA LEU A 300 -28.27 7.22 -18.08
C LEU A 300 -26.98 7.08 -17.24
N PRO A 301 -26.99 7.56 -15.97
CA PRO A 301 -25.90 7.31 -15.04
C PRO A 301 -25.67 5.80 -14.90
N GLY A 302 -24.50 5.33 -15.35
CA GLY A 302 -24.19 3.89 -15.47
C GLY A 302 -23.44 3.31 -14.29
N TYR A 303 -22.82 4.14 -13.43
CA TYR A 303 -21.93 3.70 -12.36
C TYR A 303 -22.63 3.60 -10.99
N GLY A 304 -23.94 3.66 -10.98
CA GLY A 304 -24.82 3.47 -9.80
C GLY A 304 -25.49 4.72 -9.30
N GLY A 305 -25.40 5.86 -10.01
CA GLY A 305 -26.04 7.13 -9.66
C GLY A 305 -27.55 7.04 -9.59
N THR A 306 -28.19 6.27 -10.48
CA THR A 306 -29.63 6.00 -10.45
C THR A 306 -30.11 5.26 -9.20
N GLN A 307 -29.18 4.71 -8.42
CA GLN A 307 -29.49 4.01 -7.17
C GLN A 307 -29.05 4.80 -5.94
N ARG A 308 -27.79 5.28 -5.92
CA ARG A 308 -27.22 5.94 -4.75
C ARG A 308 -27.81 7.33 -4.51
N LEU A 309 -28.00 8.11 -5.57
CA LEU A 309 -28.53 9.48 -5.43
C LEU A 309 -29.98 9.49 -4.91
N PRO A 310 -30.95 8.74 -5.51
CA PRO A 310 -32.30 8.67 -4.99
C PRO A 310 -32.38 8.19 -3.54
N ARG A 311 -31.61 7.14 -3.18
CA ARG A 311 -31.58 6.63 -1.80
C ARG A 311 -31.10 7.68 -0.82
N LEU A 312 -29.95 8.33 -1.13
CA LEU A 312 -29.36 9.34 -0.26
C LEU A 312 -30.33 10.52 -0.03
N LEU A 313 -30.96 11.02 -1.08
CA LEU A 313 -31.86 12.17 -0.97
C LEU A 313 -33.20 11.79 -0.33
N THR A 314 -33.74 10.60 -0.63
CA THR A 314 -34.96 10.11 0.01
C THR A 314 -34.77 9.86 1.51
N ASP A 315 -33.64 9.31 1.92
CA ASP A 315 -33.31 9.10 3.34
C ASP A 315 -33.25 10.43 4.12
N ARG A 316 -32.85 11.50 3.46
CA ARG A 316 -32.74 12.83 4.10
C ARG A 316 -34.01 13.67 4.04
N ARG A 317 -34.75 13.62 2.93
CA ARG A 317 -35.85 14.53 2.60
C ARG A 317 -37.18 13.82 2.29
N GLY A 318 -37.21 12.49 2.46
CA GLY A 318 -38.39 11.70 2.14
C GLY A 318 -38.75 11.75 0.63
N PRO A 319 -40.06 11.75 0.30
CA PRO A 319 -40.50 11.74 -1.11
C PRO A 319 -40.02 12.94 -1.96
N GLU A 320 -39.79 14.09 -1.35
CA GLU A 320 -39.24 15.28 -2.05
C GLU A 320 -37.81 15.01 -2.54
N GLY A 321 -36.99 14.31 -1.74
CA GLY A 321 -35.64 13.91 -2.15
C GLY A 321 -35.61 12.99 -3.36
N MET A 322 -36.64 12.17 -3.56
CA MET A 322 -36.79 11.39 -4.79
C MET A 322 -37.03 12.29 -6.01
N LEU A 323 -37.86 13.33 -5.86
CA LEU A 323 -38.14 14.29 -6.95
C LEU A 323 -36.86 15.07 -7.30
N ASP A 324 -36.08 15.48 -6.31
CA ASP A 324 -34.80 16.16 -6.52
C ASP A 324 -33.79 15.27 -7.26
N ALA A 325 -33.71 14.00 -6.88
CA ALA A 325 -32.85 13.03 -7.57
C ALA A 325 -33.28 12.85 -9.04
N LEU A 326 -34.59 12.70 -9.30
CA LEU A 326 -35.12 12.59 -10.66
C LEU A 326 -34.86 13.85 -11.47
N ASP A 327 -34.99 15.03 -10.89
CA ASP A 327 -34.69 16.29 -11.56
C ASP A 327 -33.20 16.41 -11.93
N LEU A 328 -32.31 16.00 -11.07
CA LEU A 328 -30.88 15.96 -11.39
C LEU A 328 -30.55 14.95 -12.49
N ILE A 329 -31.13 13.74 -12.47
CA ILE A 329 -30.87 12.67 -13.43
C ILE A 329 -31.54 12.97 -14.79
N LEU A 330 -32.83 13.31 -14.79
CA LEU A 330 -33.60 13.48 -16.03
C LEU A 330 -33.47 14.89 -16.60
N GLY A 331 -33.21 15.89 -15.74
CA GLY A 331 -32.96 17.27 -16.16
C GLY A 331 -31.49 17.51 -16.56
N GLY A 332 -30.55 16.69 -16.10
CA GLY A 332 -29.14 16.82 -16.41
C GLY A 332 -28.51 18.13 -15.94
N ARG A 333 -29.16 18.81 -14.96
CA ARG A 333 -28.63 20.05 -14.40
C ARG A 333 -27.49 19.78 -13.38
N SER A 334 -26.78 20.83 -13.05
CA SER A 334 -25.80 20.79 -11.96
C SER A 334 -26.20 21.77 -10.86
N VAL A 335 -25.87 21.43 -9.63
CA VAL A 335 -26.07 22.23 -8.43
C VAL A 335 -24.74 22.61 -7.81
N GLU A 336 -24.69 23.73 -7.12
CA GLU A 336 -23.51 24.12 -6.33
C GLU A 336 -23.56 23.46 -4.95
N ALA A 337 -22.40 23.40 -4.28
CA ALA A 337 -22.27 22.77 -2.97
C ALA A 337 -23.21 23.35 -1.92
N SER A 338 -23.53 24.65 -1.98
CA SER A 338 -24.50 25.32 -1.10
C SER A 338 -25.91 24.72 -1.22
N ALA A 339 -26.35 24.47 -2.46
CA ALA A 339 -27.65 23.86 -2.71
C ALA A 339 -27.68 22.35 -2.47
N ALA A 340 -26.50 21.70 -2.48
CA ALA A 340 -26.37 20.27 -2.17
C ALA A 340 -26.35 19.98 -0.65
N LEU A 341 -26.22 21.01 0.20
CA LEU A 341 -26.26 20.89 1.66
C LEU A 341 -27.73 20.96 2.18
N GLU A 342 -28.63 21.58 1.46
CA GLU A 342 -30.07 21.67 1.75
C GLU A 342 -30.82 20.38 1.38
#